data_d2fc48c8161e68262db36184ec15964c
#
_entry.id   d2fc48c8161e68262db36184ec15964c
#
_cell.length_a   1.000
_cell.length_b   1.000
_cell.length_c   1.000
_cell.angle_alpha   90.00
_cell.angle_beta   90.00
_cell.angle_gamma   90.00
#
_symmetry.space_group_name_H-M   'P 1'
#
loop_
_entity.id
_entity.type
_entity.pdbx_description
1 polymer ?
#
loop_
_entity_poly.entity_id
_entity_poly.type
_entity_poly.pdbx_seq_one_letter_code
_entity_poly.pdbx_strand_id
1 'polypeptide(L)'
;MINQKKRDAIIKLFKRILIEDEINPVKRGKLFKSGVYVVDEAADYLTANDSNTLVSQYGNQYIDQINKSTLHRSIKAVDIMELDELRLHQALHYLSVFTHQEDGSCFGTIPVDKESTYLPNEYLGLDNDQDPIKFTIIYPVTVDELIEKIKGLVSGIALKQETIELLMEIIPSYTNRFSIDDFKNKEIKAYLIDAGYYTPSNAIDLIRYIYYKKTGSTLLISSKYNKQDFNVNSYRYNSSKLLASFAENYGVETIARTFNRYRDFWIMLKKDSKANAKIINKASKLAKTLNVPCKQLPLDNIASPFVLDKDIIKELKNVTLFKKISLYNYLLSELTPSEYKLYNIRNGKVFVKKSGERCYTSVAARRLVLIANSIREDLKDKVEGKKFLLSKYIQYAVPTSEKNFIGNVPMCSKINATNKFSFGIHWFNQNGYRTDLDLHAESKRLHIGWNCDLKNNAAAYTEDVTNAPEPNGGAEAVYFKDEFADDTVVITVDNFTGFKNITTNVFFNWFIDKEVLDEDTILSIDSDSLYIKDFTLESNEVMLGLIRADKVGKKEFIFYSSRLSDQIVTTYNQKLEGISSAINSTIDSRLMLEDLIAMCGGLITEDPEEADYNLNETNLTKDSFNFLF
;
A
#
# COMPACT_ATOMS: atom_id res chain seq x y z
N MET A 1 -24.70 -15.20 19.96
CA MET A 1 -24.17 -15.97 18.80
C MET A 1 -22.94 -15.24 18.28
N ILE A 2 -21.79 -15.87 18.29
CA ILE A 2 -20.49 -15.26 17.91
C ILE A 2 -20.58 -14.88 16.41
N ASN A 3 -20.31 -13.60 16.08
CA ASN A 3 -20.23 -13.18 14.69
C ASN A 3 -18.84 -13.52 14.12
N GLN A 4 -18.72 -14.70 13.51
CA GLN A 4 -17.44 -15.20 12.99
C GLN A 4 -16.87 -14.30 11.90
N LYS A 5 -17.68 -13.73 11.00
CA LYS A 5 -17.20 -12.81 9.96
C LYS A 5 -16.50 -11.58 10.55
N LYS A 6 -17.08 -11.03 11.64
CA LYS A 6 -16.45 -9.92 12.39
C LYS A 6 -15.09 -10.33 12.94
N ARG A 7 -14.99 -11.52 13.55
CA ARG A 7 -13.72 -12.02 14.11
C ARG A 7 -12.68 -12.27 13.02
N ASP A 8 -13.07 -12.90 11.92
CA ASP A 8 -12.19 -13.14 10.77
C ASP A 8 -11.67 -11.81 10.20
N ALA A 9 -12.51 -10.79 10.13
CA ALA A 9 -12.11 -9.47 9.66
C ALA A 9 -11.12 -8.79 10.63
N ILE A 10 -11.31 -8.92 11.94
CA ILE A 10 -10.38 -8.40 12.95
C ILE A 10 -9.02 -9.08 12.84
N ILE A 11 -9.01 -10.41 12.71
CA ILE A 11 -7.79 -11.19 12.52
C ILE A 11 -7.05 -10.72 11.26
N LYS A 12 -7.74 -10.63 10.13
CA LYS A 12 -7.14 -10.24 8.84
C LYS A 12 -6.60 -8.81 8.82
N LEU A 13 -7.29 -7.86 9.44
CA LEU A 13 -6.89 -6.45 9.44
C LEU A 13 -5.83 -6.12 10.48
N PHE A 14 -5.93 -6.74 11.66
CA PHE A 14 -5.17 -6.26 12.82
C PHE A 14 -4.24 -7.32 13.43
N LYS A 15 -4.26 -8.56 12.97
CA LYS A 15 -3.52 -9.70 13.57
C LYS A 15 -3.83 -9.83 15.07
N ARG A 16 -5.11 -9.73 15.45
CA ARG A 16 -5.56 -9.69 16.83
C ARG A 16 -6.73 -10.63 17.08
N ILE A 17 -6.82 -11.15 18.31
CA ILE A 17 -7.98 -11.86 18.81
C ILE A 17 -8.79 -10.93 19.69
N LEU A 18 -10.06 -10.74 19.35
CA LEU A 18 -10.96 -9.91 20.14
C LEU A 18 -11.29 -10.59 21.48
N ILE A 19 -11.06 -9.87 22.58
CA ILE A 19 -11.47 -10.27 23.93
C ILE A 19 -12.93 -9.88 24.12
N GLU A 20 -13.82 -10.85 24.23
CA GLU A 20 -15.24 -10.69 24.57
C GLU A 20 -15.59 -11.62 25.75
N ASP A 21 -16.40 -11.15 26.69
CA ASP A 21 -16.65 -11.81 28.00
C ASP A 21 -17.39 -13.17 27.94
N GLU A 22 -17.86 -13.64 26.77
CA GLU A 22 -18.70 -14.83 26.66
C GLU A 22 -18.19 -15.82 25.57
N ILE A 23 -16.97 -16.29 25.66
CA ILE A 23 -16.50 -17.34 24.77
C ILE A 23 -16.21 -18.63 25.55
N ASN A 24 -16.74 -19.77 25.08
CA ASN A 24 -16.26 -21.08 25.51
C ASN A 24 -14.93 -21.35 24.79
N PRO A 25 -13.77 -21.28 25.46
CA PRO A 25 -12.49 -21.47 24.82
C PRO A 25 -12.36 -22.91 24.35
N VAL A 26 -11.94 -23.09 23.12
CA VAL A 26 -11.46 -24.38 22.62
C VAL A 26 -10.11 -24.65 23.28
N LYS A 27 -9.88 -25.88 23.73
CA LYS A 27 -8.63 -26.29 24.37
C LYS A 27 -7.40 -25.63 23.76
N ARG A 28 -6.66 -24.95 24.63
CA ARG A 28 -5.43 -24.21 24.37
C ARG A 28 -4.50 -24.95 23.40
N GLY A 29 -4.12 -24.27 22.36
CA GLY A 29 -3.02 -24.63 21.49
C GLY A 29 -2.46 -23.35 20.91
N LYS A 30 -1.19 -23.08 21.14
CA LYS A 30 -0.51 -21.88 20.65
C LYS A 30 -0.29 -21.89 19.14
N LEU A 31 -0.91 -22.83 18.41
CA LEU A 31 -0.85 -22.95 16.94
C LEU A 31 0.58 -23.00 16.34
N PHE A 32 1.60 -23.30 17.13
CA PHE A 32 2.99 -23.37 16.67
C PHE A 32 3.21 -24.24 15.44
N LYS A 33 2.49 -25.36 15.38
CA LYS A 33 2.58 -26.29 14.23
C LYS A 33 2.23 -25.66 12.90
N SER A 34 1.59 -24.50 12.92
CA SER A 34 1.12 -23.79 11.75
C SER A 34 1.89 -22.49 11.48
N GLY A 35 2.95 -22.19 12.23
CA GLY A 35 3.72 -20.95 12.04
C GLY A 35 3.10 -19.71 12.67
N VAL A 36 2.19 -19.89 13.64
CA VAL A 36 1.52 -18.80 14.36
C VAL A 36 1.74 -18.98 15.85
N TYR A 37 2.14 -17.91 16.53
CA TYR A 37 2.23 -17.86 17.98
C TYR A 37 1.07 -17.03 18.54
N VAL A 38 0.19 -17.64 19.29
CA VAL A 38 -0.90 -16.94 20.01
C VAL A 38 -0.49 -16.80 21.46
N VAL A 39 -0.39 -15.54 21.95
CA VAL A 39 -0.06 -15.28 23.37
C VAL A 39 -1.16 -15.81 24.29
N ASP A 40 -0.81 -16.14 25.54
CA ASP A 40 -1.73 -16.84 26.47
C ASP A 40 -3.03 -16.05 26.69
N GLU A 41 -2.95 -14.73 26.83
CA GLU A 41 -4.12 -13.88 27.03
C GLU A 41 -5.08 -13.89 25.82
N ALA A 42 -4.56 -14.12 24.62
CA ALA A 42 -5.36 -14.25 23.40
C ALA A 42 -5.88 -15.68 23.21
N ALA A 43 -5.11 -16.68 23.66
CA ALA A 43 -5.44 -18.10 23.50
C ALA A 43 -6.74 -18.49 24.24
N ASP A 44 -7.04 -17.84 25.36
CA ASP A 44 -8.26 -18.07 26.14
C ASP A 44 -9.54 -17.64 25.40
N TYR A 45 -9.40 -16.78 24.39
CA TYR A 45 -10.50 -16.26 23.54
C TYR A 45 -10.51 -16.84 22.13
N LEU A 46 -9.68 -17.85 21.86
CA LEU A 46 -9.55 -18.45 20.53
C LEU A 46 -10.68 -19.44 20.25
N THR A 47 -11.40 -19.24 19.15
CA THR A 47 -12.36 -20.23 18.64
C THR A 47 -11.70 -21.17 17.63
N ALA A 48 -12.35 -22.31 17.33
CA ALA A 48 -11.86 -23.24 16.30
C ALA A 48 -11.81 -22.57 14.91
N ASN A 49 -12.77 -21.69 14.61
CA ASN A 49 -12.79 -20.96 13.35
C ASN A 49 -11.70 -19.88 13.30
N ASP A 50 -11.41 -19.19 14.41
CA ASP A 50 -10.30 -18.25 14.48
C ASP A 50 -8.97 -18.95 14.17
N SER A 51 -8.77 -20.15 14.70
CA SER A 51 -7.59 -20.97 14.42
C SER A 51 -7.45 -21.26 12.92
N ASN A 52 -8.55 -21.63 12.24
CA ASN A 52 -8.53 -21.85 10.81
C ASN A 52 -8.20 -20.56 10.03
N THR A 53 -8.75 -19.43 10.44
CA THR A 53 -8.48 -18.14 9.82
C THR A 53 -7.02 -17.74 10.01
N LEU A 54 -6.48 -17.89 11.22
CA LEU A 54 -5.08 -17.60 11.53
C LEU A 54 -4.13 -18.46 10.70
N VAL A 55 -4.37 -19.77 10.62
CA VAL A 55 -3.54 -20.68 9.83
C VAL A 55 -3.60 -20.34 8.34
N SER A 56 -4.80 -20.03 7.81
CA SER A 56 -4.94 -19.68 6.40
C SER A 56 -4.31 -18.35 6.02
N GLN A 57 -4.20 -17.39 6.94
CA GLN A 57 -3.67 -16.05 6.67
C GLN A 57 -2.19 -15.91 7.01
N TYR A 58 -1.74 -16.55 8.07
CA TYR A 58 -0.41 -16.36 8.65
C TYR A 58 0.35 -17.67 8.85
N GLY A 59 -0.26 -18.78 8.50
CA GLY A 59 0.36 -20.09 8.60
C GLY A 59 1.54 -20.25 7.65
N ASN A 60 2.56 -20.95 8.09
CA ASN A 60 3.69 -21.34 7.28
C ASN A 60 3.58 -22.83 6.96
N GLN A 61 3.26 -23.18 5.72
CA GLN A 61 3.09 -24.57 5.29
C GLN A 61 4.40 -25.38 5.38
N TYR A 62 5.54 -24.72 5.30
CA TYR A 62 6.85 -25.35 5.47
C TYR A 62 6.99 -26.06 6.82
N ILE A 63 6.41 -25.49 7.88
CA ILE A 63 6.41 -26.12 9.22
C ILE A 63 5.61 -27.42 9.25
N ASP A 64 4.52 -27.53 8.51
CA ASP A 64 3.73 -28.76 8.42
C ASP A 64 4.50 -29.91 7.73
N GLN A 65 5.40 -29.61 6.82
CA GLN A 65 6.22 -30.61 6.12
C GLN A 65 7.37 -31.10 6.99
N ILE A 66 8.04 -30.21 7.71
CA ILE A 66 9.07 -30.56 8.71
C ILE A 66 8.45 -31.38 9.84
N ASN A 67 7.19 -31.17 10.19
CA ASN A 67 6.47 -31.85 11.26
C ASN A 67 6.31 -33.36 11.09
N LYS A 68 6.45 -33.88 9.89
CA LYS A 68 6.17 -35.34 9.67
C LYS A 68 7.23 -36.28 10.19
N SER A 69 8.46 -35.85 10.52
CA SER A 69 9.53 -36.75 10.89
C SER A 69 10.26 -36.48 12.21
N THR A 70 10.63 -35.23 12.53
CA THR A 70 11.58 -34.97 13.63
C THR A 70 11.07 -33.96 14.67
N LEU A 71 10.24 -33.03 14.28
CA LEU A 71 9.79 -31.88 15.06
C LEU A 71 8.84 -32.21 16.23
N HIS A 72 8.25 -33.40 16.25
CA HIS A 72 7.16 -33.71 17.19
C HIS A 72 7.57 -33.67 18.68
N ARG A 73 8.84 -33.83 19.01
CA ARG A 73 9.33 -33.81 20.40
C ARG A 73 9.70 -32.37 20.83
N SER A 74 10.30 -31.59 19.95
CA SER A 74 10.78 -30.23 20.23
C SER A 74 9.62 -29.23 20.32
N ILE A 75 8.61 -29.36 19.46
CA ILE A 75 7.41 -28.50 19.49
C ILE A 75 6.58 -28.65 20.75
N LYS A 76 6.57 -29.85 21.39
CA LYS A 76 5.86 -30.02 22.68
C LYS A 76 6.43 -29.14 23.79
N ALA A 77 7.74 -28.94 23.81
CA ALA A 77 8.37 -28.05 24.78
C ALA A 77 8.04 -26.58 24.52
N VAL A 78 7.95 -26.18 23.25
CA VAL A 78 7.63 -24.80 22.84
C VAL A 78 6.14 -24.48 22.99
N ASP A 79 5.25 -25.47 22.87
CA ASP A 79 3.79 -25.30 23.09
C ASP A 79 3.42 -24.83 24.51
N ILE A 80 4.34 -25.03 25.48
CA ILE A 80 4.17 -24.61 26.88
C ILE A 80 5.03 -23.37 27.25
N MET A 81 5.89 -22.92 26.34
CA MET A 81 6.82 -21.83 26.58
C MET A 81 6.11 -20.47 26.45
N GLU A 82 6.33 -19.58 27.40
CA GLU A 82 5.85 -18.20 27.32
C GLU A 82 6.69 -17.39 26.34
N LEU A 83 6.12 -16.28 25.85
CA LEU A 83 6.78 -15.44 24.85
C LEU A 83 8.13 -14.89 25.34
N ASP A 84 8.20 -14.45 26.59
CA ASP A 84 9.43 -13.92 27.18
C ASP A 84 10.50 -15.00 27.36
N GLU A 85 10.09 -16.23 27.70
CA GLU A 85 10.97 -17.37 27.76
C GLU A 85 11.52 -17.73 26.37
N LEU A 86 10.64 -17.73 25.35
CA LEU A 86 11.04 -17.95 23.95
C LEU A 86 12.04 -16.88 23.48
N ARG A 87 11.81 -15.61 23.79
CA ARG A 87 12.73 -14.51 23.47
C ARG A 87 14.07 -14.62 24.18
N LEU A 88 14.08 -15.09 25.42
CA LEU A 88 15.32 -15.37 26.14
C LEU A 88 16.11 -16.49 25.43
N HIS A 89 15.47 -17.56 25.01
CA HIS A 89 16.13 -18.62 24.24
C HIS A 89 16.66 -18.14 22.89
N GLN A 90 15.92 -17.26 22.21
CA GLN A 90 16.39 -16.62 20.98
C GLN A 90 17.66 -15.79 21.21
N ALA A 91 17.68 -14.99 22.28
CA ALA A 91 18.85 -14.19 22.64
C ALA A 91 20.07 -15.06 22.99
N LEU A 92 19.85 -16.15 23.74
CA LEU A 92 20.92 -17.11 24.09
C LEU A 92 21.45 -17.84 22.87
N HIS A 93 20.57 -18.26 21.96
CA HIS A 93 20.96 -18.87 20.68
C HIS A 93 21.80 -17.89 19.84
N TYR A 94 21.35 -16.67 19.70
CA TYR A 94 22.10 -15.63 18.99
C TYR A 94 23.51 -15.43 19.58
N LEU A 95 23.60 -15.30 20.90
CA LEU A 95 24.89 -15.14 21.57
C LEU A 95 25.80 -16.36 21.36
N SER A 96 25.24 -17.59 21.39
CA SER A 96 26.02 -18.82 21.19
C SER A 96 26.54 -18.93 19.74
N VAL A 97 25.74 -18.60 18.75
CA VAL A 97 26.12 -18.63 17.33
C VAL A 97 27.14 -17.53 17.04
N PHE A 98 26.93 -16.33 17.57
CA PHE A 98 27.81 -15.18 17.32
C PHE A 98 29.22 -15.36 17.94
N THR A 99 29.31 -16.03 19.09
CA THR A 99 30.59 -16.26 19.77
C THR A 99 31.44 -17.35 19.11
N HIS A 100 30.90 -18.15 18.21
CA HIS A 100 31.61 -19.25 17.53
C HIS A 100 31.98 -18.96 16.08
N GLN A 101 31.63 -17.78 15.54
CA GLN A 101 32.00 -17.39 14.18
C GLN A 101 33.35 -16.65 14.19
N GLU A 102 34.41 -17.34 13.75
CA GLU A 102 35.77 -16.76 13.63
C GLU A 102 35.90 -15.79 12.45
N ASP A 103 35.00 -15.79 11.48
CA ASP A 103 35.06 -15.01 10.24
C ASP A 103 34.25 -13.71 10.28
N GLY A 104 33.52 -13.42 11.35
CA GLY A 104 32.72 -12.21 11.51
C GLY A 104 31.48 -12.15 10.61
N SER A 105 31.09 -13.24 9.97
CA SER A 105 29.84 -13.32 9.20
C SER A 105 28.65 -13.33 10.17
N CYS A 106 27.79 -12.32 10.06
CA CYS A 106 26.54 -12.24 10.80
C CYS A 106 25.44 -12.96 10.02
N PHE A 107 24.98 -14.09 10.48
CA PHE A 107 23.70 -14.60 10.06
C PHE A 107 22.60 -13.69 10.60
N GLY A 108 21.91 -13.04 9.68
CA GLY A 108 20.70 -12.24 9.82
C GLY A 108 20.45 -11.60 11.18
N THR A 109 20.33 -10.30 11.22
CA THR A 109 19.83 -9.57 12.39
C THR A 109 18.59 -10.29 12.92
N ILE A 110 18.58 -10.64 14.20
CA ILE A 110 17.36 -11.10 14.87
C ILE A 110 16.33 -9.99 14.71
N PRO A 111 15.26 -10.18 13.96
CA PRO A 111 14.25 -9.14 13.86
C PRO A 111 13.59 -9.04 15.23
N VAL A 112 13.89 -8.00 15.98
CA VAL A 112 13.15 -7.63 17.20
C VAL A 112 11.86 -6.95 16.75
N ASP A 113 11.01 -7.71 16.06
CA ASP A 113 9.68 -7.27 15.68
C ASP A 113 8.70 -7.72 16.76
N LYS A 114 7.89 -6.78 17.27
CA LYS A 114 6.85 -7.10 18.26
C LYS A 114 5.77 -8.03 17.71
N GLU A 115 5.61 -8.07 16.39
CA GLU A 115 4.59 -8.85 15.68
C GLU A 115 5.11 -10.21 15.18
N SER A 116 6.39 -10.51 15.38
CA SER A 116 6.97 -11.80 14.98
C SER A 116 7.99 -12.34 15.97
N THR A 117 8.22 -13.64 15.90
CA THR A 117 9.23 -14.37 16.65
C THR A 117 9.74 -15.52 15.80
N TYR A 118 10.80 -16.20 16.21
CA TYR A 118 11.29 -17.39 15.53
C TYR A 118 11.66 -18.49 16.55
N LEU A 119 11.74 -19.74 16.09
CA LEU A 119 12.32 -20.82 16.88
C LEU A 119 13.79 -20.98 16.50
N PRO A 120 14.69 -21.06 17.48
CA PRO A 120 16.09 -21.45 17.24
C PRO A 120 16.17 -22.78 16.50
N ASN A 121 17.06 -22.89 15.52
CA ASN A 121 17.24 -24.09 14.70
C ASN A 121 17.55 -25.35 15.53
N GLU A 122 18.25 -25.20 16.65
CA GLU A 122 18.54 -26.27 17.60
C GLU A 122 17.29 -27.00 18.10
N TYR A 123 16.20 -26.27 18.34
CA TYR A 123 14.92 -26.87 18.74
C TYR A 123 14.24 -27.64 17.62
N LEU A 124 14.58 -27.31 16.38
CA LEU A 124 14.02 -27.92 15.19
C LEU A 124 14.90 -29.08 14.68
N GLY A 125 16.09 -29.28 15.23
CA GLY A 125 17.07 -30.26 14.75
C GLY A 125 17.58 -29.91 13.34
N LEU A 126 17.58 -28.60 12.99
CA LEU A 126 18.10 -28.07 11.73
C LEU A 126 19.54 -27.62 11.93
N ASP A 127 20.32 -27.64 10.85
CA ASP A 127 21.67 -27.10 10.85
C ASP A 127 21.63 -25.58 11.03
N ASN A 128 22.67 -25.01 11.65
CA ASN A 128 22.76 -23.58 11.94
C ASN A 128 22.89 -22.71 10.68
N ASP A 129 23.16 -23.33 9.52
CA ASP A 129 23.29 -22.68 8.22
C ASP A 129 21.95 -22.37 7.56
N GLN A 130 20.82 -22.73 8.19
CA GLN A 130 19.48 -22.47 7.67
C GLN A 130 18.84 -21.27 8.35
N ASP A 131 18.07 -20.50 7.59
CA ASP A 131 17.30 -19.39 8.13
C ASP A 131 16.33 -19.86 9.24
N PRO A 132 16.26 -19.14 10.37
CA PRO A 132 15.35 -19.51 11.44
C PRO A 132 13.89 -19.37 11.00
N ILE A 133 13.05 -20.33 11.39
CA ILE A 133 11.63 -20.32 11.06
C ILE A 133 10.92 -19.21 11.84
N LYS A 134 10.38 -18.25 11.12
CA LYS A 134 9.67 -17.09 11.66
C LYS A 134 8.20 -17.40 11.92
N PHE A 135 7.69 -16.95 13.08
CA PHE A 135 6.29 -17.06 13.48
C PHE A 135 5.66 -15.67 13.59
N THR A 136 4.40 -15.57 13.17
CA THR A 136 3.60 -14.37 13.43
C THR A 136 3.00 -14.42 14.82
N ILE A 137 3.21 -13.39 15.63
CA ILE A 137 2.65 -13.28 16.98
C ILE A 137 1.25 -12.67 16.89
N ILE A 138 0.29 -13.31 17.57
CA ILE A 138 -1.10 -12.86 17.66
C ILE A 138 -1.40 -12.43 19.10
N TYR A 139 -1.71 -11.17 19.27
CA TYR A 139 -2.06 -10.58 20.56
C TYR A 139 -3.58 -10.45 20.74
N PRO A 140 -4.05 -10.29 21.98
CA PRO A 140 -5.43 -9.91 22.25
C PRO A 140 -5.69 -8.46 21.83
N VAL A 141 -6.95 -8.12 21.67
CA VAL A 141 -7.43 -6.74 21.51
C VAL A 141 -8.74 -6.56 22.26
N THR A 142 -8.82 -5.54 23.07
CA THR A 142 -10.07 -5.11 23.70
C THR A 142 -10.94 -4.34 22.70
N VAL A 143 -12.23 -4.19 23.00
CA VAL A 143 -13.13 -3.39 22.14
C VAL A 143 -12.66 -1.95 22.02
N ASP A 144 -12.18 -1.34 23.12
CA ASP A 144 -11.71 0.05 23.10
C ASP A 144 -10.47 0.24 22.21
N GLU A 145 -9.48 -0.62 22.36
CA GLU A 145 -8.29 -0.63 21.50
C GLU A 145 -8.64 -0.90 20.03
N LEU A 146 -9.59 -1.79 19.76
CA LEU A 146 -10.07 -2.06 18.42
C LEU A 146 -10.71 -0.82 17.79
N ILE A 147 -11.54 -0.10 18.55
CA ILE A 147 -12.17 1.15 18.10
C ILE A 147 -11.10 2.19 17.75
N GLU A 148 -10.07 2.36 18.57
CA GLU A 148 -8.98 3.30 18.28
C GLU A 148 -8.17 2.89 17.04
N LYS A 149 -7.88 1.60 16.86
CA LYS A 149 -7.25 1.09 15.64
C LYS A 149 -8.10 1.36 14.39
N ILE A 150 -9.43 1.15 14.47
CA ILE A 150 -10.35 1.43 13.36
C ILE A 150 -10.37 2.94 13.09
N LYS A 151 -10.46 3.81 14.10
CA LYS A 151 -10.40 5.26 13.91
C LYS A 151 -9.12 5.69 13.21
N GLY A 152 -7.97 5.12 13.57
CA GLY A 152 -6.70 5.34 12.88
C GLY A 152 -6.82 5.06 11.38
N LEU A 153 -7.31 3.88 11.00
CA LEU A 153 -7.48 3.51 9.59
C LEU A 153 -8.46 4.42 8.84
N VAL A 154 -9.65 4.67 9.39
CA VAL A 154 -10.72 5.39 8.69
C VAL A 154 -10.51 6.91 8.65
N SER A 155 -9.64 7.44 9.50
CA SER A 155 -9.27 8.86 9.53
C SER A 155 -8.16 9.21 8.54
N GLY A 156 -7.40 8.24 8.06
CA GLY A 156 -6.17 8.44 7.32
C GLY A 156 -6.31 8.27 5.82
N ILE A 157 -5.67 7.24 5.35
CA ILE A 157 -5.37 6.94 3.94
C ILE A 157 -6.61 6.44 3.17
N ALA A 158 -6.60 6.58 1.84
CA ALA A 158 -7.62 5.96 0.99
C ALA A 158 -7.39 4.44 0.96
N LEU A 159 -8.35 3.69 1.48
CA LEU A 159 -8.28 2.26 1.69
C LEU A 159 -8.55 1.47 0.41
N LYS A 160 -7.99 0.27 0.30
CA LYS A 160 -8.36 -0.71 -0.72
C LYS A 160 -9.79 -1.19 -0.51
N GLN A 161 -10.40 -1.73 -1.58
CA GLN A 161 -11.76 -2.26 -1.52
C GLN A 161 -11.87 -3.41 -0.51
N GLU A 162 -10.90 -4.30 -0.48
CA GLU A 162 -10.84 -5.42 0.45
C GLU A 162 -10.81 -4.95 1.92
N THR A 163 -9.95 -3.98 2.25
CA THR A 163 -9.89 -3.36 3.59
C THR A 163 -11.23 -2.75 3.98
N ILE A 164 -11.90 -2.08 3.03
CA ILE A 164 -13.24 -1.50 3.28
C ILE A 164 -14.26 -2.60 3.56
N GLU A 165 -14.25 -3.68 2.80
CA GLU A 165 -15.17 -4.82 3.00
C GLU A 165 -14.97 -5.46 4.37
N LEU A 166 -13.73 -5.69 4.79
CA LEU A 166 -13.42 -6.19 6.12
C LEU A 166 -13.87 -5.22 7.23
N LEU A 167 -13.65 -3.92 7.05
CA LEU A 167 -14.13 -2.92 8.01
C LEU A 167 -15.66 -2.89 8.10
N MET A 168 -16.38 -3.14 7.00
CA MET A 168 -17.84 -3.21 6.99
C MET A 168 -18.40 -4.47 7.69
N GLU A 169 -17.58 -5.51 7.92
CA GLU A 169 -17.96 -6.63 8.80
C GLU A 169 -17.80 -6.29 10.30
N ILE A 170 -16.99 -5.28 10.65
CA ILE A 170 -16.67 -4.91 12.04
C ILE A 170 -17.52 -3.70 12.51
N ILE A 171 -17.46 -2.59 11.78
CA ILE A 171 -18.03 -1.29 12.19
C ILE A 171 -19.52 -1.36 12.54
N PRO A 172 -20.38 -2.14 11.83
CA PRO A 172 -21.78 -2.28 12.15
C PRO A 172 -22.09 -2.74 13.58
N SER A 173 -21.17 -3.51 14.17
CA SER A 173 -21.32 -3.99 15.56
C SER A 173 -21.07 -2.89 16.61
N TYR A 174 -20.46 -1.78 16.22
CA TYR A 174 -19.99 -0.73 17.12
C TYR A 174 -20.37 0.68 16.67
N THR A 175 -21.46 0.84 15.92
CA THR A 175 -21.86 2.15 15.34
C THR A 175 -22.07 3.24 16.39
N ASN A 176 -22.50 2.87 17.60
CA ASN A 176 -22.66 3.78 18.73
C ASN A 176 -21.35 4.32 19.31
N ARG A 177 -20.20 3.74 18.92
CA ARG A 177 -18.85 4.15 19.35
C ARG A 177 -18.19 5.11 18.35
N PHE A 178 -18.86 5.38 17.20
CA PHE A 178 -18.36 6.24 16.14
C PHE A 178 -19.31 7.39 15.84
N SER A 179 -18.72 8.55 15.57
CA SER A 179 -19.41 9.64 14.86
C SER A 179 -19.18 9.51 13.35
N ILE A 180 -20.11 9.99 12.52
CA ILE A 180 -19.88 10.08 11.07
C ILE A 180 -18.65 10.94 10.72
N ASP A 181 -18.28 11.87 11.59
CA ASP A 181 -17.14 12.76 11.41
C ASP A 181 -15.79 12.09 11.70
N ASP A 182 -15.77 10.96 12.41
CA ASP A 182 -14.57 10.14 12.61
C ASP A 182 -14.08 9.54 11.28
N PHE A 183 -15.01 9.32 10.34
CA PHE A 183 -14.69 8.75 9.04
C PHE A 183 -14.23 9.82 8.06
N LYS A 184 -12.92 9.99 7.92
CA LYS A 184 -12.35 10.84 6.86
C LYS A 184 -12.34 10.13 5.51
N ASN A 185 -12.33 8.81 5.52
CA ASN A 185 -12.46 7.98 4.31
C ASN A 185 -13.86 8.12 3.71
N LYS A 186 -13.90 8.72 2.53
CA LYS A 186 -15.16 9.08 1.85
C LYS A 186 -15.89 7.88 1.23
N GLU A 187 -15.18 6.78 1.00
CA GLU A 187 -15.76 5.55 0.46
C GLU A 187 -16.55 4.83 1.55
N ILE A 188 -15.94 4.68 2.73
CA ILE A 188 -16.61 4.08 3.90
C ILE A 188 -17.89 4.84 4.26
N LYS A 189 -17.87 6.18 4.25
CA LYS A 189 -19.08 6.97 4.47
C LYS A 189 -20.22 6.58 3.54
N ALA A 190 -19.92 6.39 2.25
CA ALA A 190 -20.96 5.99 1.28
C ALA A 190 -21.52 4.60 1.58
N TYR A 191 -20.67 3.64 1.97
CA TYR A 191 -21.13 2.29 2.35
C TYR A 191 -21.92 2.27 3.66
N LEU A 192 -21.50 3.04 4.67
CA LEU A 192 -22.23 3.14 5.94
C LEU A 192 -23.59 3.81 5.78
N ILE A 193 -23.70 4.80 4.89
CA ILE A 193 -24.97 5.43 4.52
C ILE A 193 -25.85 4.42 3.77
N ASP A 194 -25.26 3.63 2.85
CA ASP A 194 -25.99 2.60 2.11
C ASP A 194 -26.54 1.49 3.00
N ALA A 195 -25.78 1.10 4.00
CA ALA A 195 -26.18 0.12 5.00
C ALA A 195 -27.19 0.67 6.04
N GLY A 196 -27.51 1.98 5.98
CA GLY A 196 -28.49 2.61 6.87
C GLY A 196 -27.97 2.97 8.26
N TYR A 197 -26.66 2.91 8.49
CA TYR A 197 -26.06 3.27 9.80
C TYR A 197 -25.93 4.77 10.01
N TYR A 198 -25.82 5.54 8.93
CA TYR A 198 -25.72 6.99 8.96
C TYR A 198 -26.56 7.64 7.86
N THR A 199 -26.88 8.91 8.04
CA THR A 199 -27.48 9.76 6.99
C THR A 199 -26.48 10.83 6.58
N PRO A 200 -26.47 11.26 5.29
CA PRO A 200 -25.58 12.34 4.85
C PRO A 200 -25.82 13.61 5.67
N SER A 201 -24.78 14.13 6.32
CA SER A 201 -24.84 15.37 7.12
C SER A 201 -24.39 16.61 6.35
N ASN A 202 -23.73 16.43 5.21
CA ASN A 202 -23.31 17.51 4.33
C ASN A 202 -23.58 17.20 2.86
N ALA A 203 -23.62 18.26 2.03
CA ALA A 203 -24.00 18.11 0.63
C ALA A 203 -23.00 17.32 -0.22
N ILE A 204 -21.73 17.27 0.16
CA ILE A 204 -20.71 16.50 -0.59
C ILE A 204 -20.89 15.01 -0.35
N ASP A 205 -21.15 14.61 0.88
CA ASP A 205 -21.42 13.20 1.21
C ASP A 205 -22.75 12.75 0.56
N LEU A 206 -23.76 13.62 0.54
CA LEU A 206 -25.01 13.38 -0.19
C LEU A 206 -24.76 13.14 -1.69
N ILE A 207 -24.00 14.02 -2.34
CA ILE A 207 -23.64 13.90 -3.77
C ILE A 207 -22.93 12.57 -4.02
N ARG A 208 -21.93 12.25 -3.18
CA ARG A 208 -21.14 11.03 -3.30
C ARG A 208 -21.98 9.78 -3.15
N TYR A 209 -22.85 9.76 -2.16
CA TYR A 209 -23.75 8.64 -1.93
C TYR A 209 -24.73 8.44 -3.08
N ILE A 210 -25.40 9.51 -3.54
CA ILE A 210 -26.31 9.41 -4.70
C ILE A 210 -25.56 8.95 -5.95
N TYR A 211 -24.34 9.47 -6.16
CA TYR A 211 -23.52 9.05 -7.29
C TYR A 211 -23.15 7.56 -7.18
N TYR A 212 -22.75 7.09 -6.00
CA TYR A 212 -22.51 5.68 -5.72
C TYR A 212 -23.71 4.81 -6.03
N LYS A 213 -24.90 5.16 -5.55
CA LYS A 213 -26.14 4.41 -5.80
C LYS A 213 -26.49 4.31 -7.29
N LYS A 214 -26.13 5.33 -8.07
CA LYS A 214 -26.43 5.37 -9.51
C LYS A 214 -25.37 4.72 -10.40
N THR A 215 -24.12 4.70 -9.98
CA THR A 215 -23.00 4.28 -10.82
C THR A 215 -22.18 3.11 -10.26
N GLY A 216 -22.40 2.74 -8.99
CA GLY A 216 -21.54 1.80 -8.27
C GLY A 216 -20.18 2.37 -7.87
N SER A 217 -19.88 3.63 -8.24
CA SER A 217 -18.58 4.27 -7.99
C SER A 217 -18.68 5.33 -6.91
N THR A 218 -17.76 5.29 -5.95
CA THR A 218 -17.58 6.34 -4.93
C THR A 218 -16.69 7.48 -5.42
N LEU A 219 -16.11 7.36 -6.61
CA LEU A 219 -15.22 8.37 -7.18
C LEU A 219 -16.00 9.57 -7.69
N LEU A 220 -15.87 10.70 -7.02
CA LEU A 220 -16.53 11.93 -7.37
C LEU A 220 -15.53 12.90 -8.03
N ILE A 221 -15.61 13.03 -9.35
CA ILE A 221 -14.79 13.97 -10.14
C ILE A 221 -15.69 15.13 -10.56
N SER A 222 -15.32 16.37 -10.17
CA SER A 222 -16.15 17.56 -10.42
C SER A 222 -16.25 17.99 -11.89
N SER A 223 -15.30 17.59 -12.73
CA SER A 223 -15.15 18.12 -14.10
C SER A 223 -15.66 17.22 -15.23
N LYS A 224 -15.86 15.94 -14.99
CA LYS A 224 -16.34 15.01 -16.03
C LYS A 224 -17.18 13.89 -15.40
N TYR A 225 -18.46 14.13 -15.27
CA TYR A 225 -19.39 13.04 -15.06
C TYR A 225 -19.61 12.34 -16.39
N ASN A 226 -19.32 11.04 -16.43
CA ASN A 226 -19.63 10.27 -17.63
C ASN A 226 -21.16 10.16 -17.74
N LYS A 227 -21.73 10.88 -18.69
CA LYS A 227 -23.18 10.91 -18.92
C LYS A 227 -23.73 9.54 -19.24
N GLN A 228 -22.91 8.65 -19.82
CA GLN A 228 -23.32 7.29 -20.15
C GLN A 228 -23.47 6.45 -18.87
N ASP A 229 -22.50 6.46 -17.97
CA ASP A 229 -22.55 5.69 -16.71
C ASP A 229 -23.71 6.12 -15.82
N PHE A 230 -23.97 7.43 -15.76
CA PHE A 230 -25.08 7.97 -14.97
C PHE A 230 -26.45 7.58 -15.56
N ASN A 231 -26.57 7.49 -16.88
CA ASN A 231 -27.83 7.17 -17.55
C ASN A 231 -28.17 5.68 -17.54
N VAL A 232 -27.18 4.79 -17.66
CA VAL A 232 -27.40 3.33 -17.75
C VAL A 232 -27.98 2.76 -16.46
N ASN A 233 -27.58 3.30 -15.30
CA ASN A 233 -28.03 2.82 -13.97
C ASN A 233 -29.07 3.76 -13.31
N SER A 234 -29.44 4.89 -13.93
CA SER A 234 -30.27 5.92 -13.31
C SER A 234 -31.71 5.48 -12.99
N TYR A 235 -32.21 4.46 -13.70
CA TYR A 235 -33.57 3.95 -13.50
C TYR A 235 -33.76 3.14 -12.21
N ARG A 236 -32.68 2.70 -11.56
CA ARG A 236 -32.75 1.80 -10.40
C ARG A 236 -32.80 2.50 -9.04
N TYR A 237 -32.41 3.77 -8.95
CA TYR A 237 -32.36 4.50 -7.68
C TYR A 237 -33.10 5.83 -7.74
N ASN A 238 -34.17 5.96 -6.94
CA ASN A 238 -34.90 7.20 -6.79
C ASN A 238 -34.36 8.03 -5.61
N SER A 239 -33.63 9.07 -5.91
CA SER A 239 -33.00 9.96 -4.92
C SER A 239 -33.93 11.00 -4.30
N SER A 240 -35.22 11.05 -4.74
CA SER A 240 -36.13 12.17 -4.39
C SER A 240 -36.44 12.26 -2.90
N LYS A 241 -36.65 11.11 -2.24
CA LYS A 241 -36.90 11.09 -0.79
C LYS A 241 -35.69 11.55 0.00
N LEU A 242 -34.52 11.06 -0.38
CA LEU A 242 -33.26 11.42 0.29
C LEU A 242 -32.92 12.91 0.11
N LEU A 243 -33.06 13.44 -1.13
CA LEU A 243 -32.78 14.84 -1.40
C LEU A 243 -33.79 15.76 -0.69
N ALA A 244 -35.08 15.37 -0.61
CA ALA A 244 -36.08 16.13 0.10
C ALA A 244 -35.82 16.16 1.61
N SER A 245 -35.57 15.01 2.23
CA SER A 245 -35.18 14.92 3.65
C SER A 245 -33.91 15.69 3.96
N PHE A 246 -32.89 15.61 3.11
CA PHE A 246 -31.67 16.39 3.29
C PHE A 246 -31.93 17.90 3.22
N ALA A 247 -32.73 18.35 2.25
CA ALA A 247 -33.06 19.76 2.10
C ALA A 247 -33.92 20.29 3.26
N GLU A 248 -34.75 19.44 3.86
CA GLU A 248 -35.53 19.74 5.06
C GLU A 248 -34.66 19.86 6.32
N ASN A 249 -33.76 18.91 6.54
CA ASN A 249 -32.92 18.85 7.74
C ASN A 249 -31.77 19.86 7.74
N TYR A 250 -31.14 20.09 6.58
CA TYR A 250 -29.90 20.88 6.47
C TYR A 250 -30.05 22.14 5.62
N GLY A 251 -31.24 22.38 5.08
CA GLY A 251 -31.55 23.56 4.26
C GLY A 251 -31.05 23.47 2.81
N VAL A 252 -31.77 24.15 1.91
CA VAL A 252 -31.41 24.24 0.50
C VAL A 252 -30.13 25.05 0.27
N GLU A 253 -29.76 25.90 1.20
CA GLU A 253 -28.51 26.67 1.15
C GLU A 253 -27.26 25.77 1.14
N THR A 254 -27.26 24.70 1.91
CA THR A 254 -26.18 23.72 1.94
C THR A 254 -25.93 23.10 0.56
N ILE A 255 -27.03 22.81 -0.17
CA ILE A 255 -26.97 22.35 -1.56
C ILE A 255 -26.46 23.48 -2.48
N ALA A 256 -26.96 24.70 -2.29
CA ALA A 256 -26.58 25.86 -3.10
C ALA A 256 -25.07 26.16 -3.03
N ARG A 257 -24.45 26.03 -1.88
CA ARG A 257 -23.00 26.22 -1.68
C ARG A 257 -22.14 25.25 -2.50
N THR A 258 -22.67 24.09 -2.88
CA THR A 258 -21.99 23.09 -3.72
C THR A 258 -22.41 23.16 -5.18
N PHE A 259 -23.44 23.95 -5.53
CA PHE A 259 -24.10 23.90 -6.83
C PHE A 259 -23.15 24.19 -7.99
N ASN A 260 -22.37 25.23 -7.91
CA ASN A 260 -21.48 25.63 -9.01
C ASN A 260 -20.33 24.63 -9.20
N ARG A 261 -19.80 24.05 -8.11
CA ARG A 261 -18.74 23.04 -8.15
C ARG A 261 -19.20 21.73 -8.79
N TYR A 262 -20.41 21.27 -8.47
CA TYR A 262 -20.99 20.01 -8.94
C TYR A 262 -22.18 20.24 -9.88
N ARG A 263 -22.11 21.30 -10.68
CA ARG A 263 -23.23 21.75 -11.53
C ARG A 263 -23.78 20.65 -12.42
N ASP A 264 -22.90 19.89 -13.09
CA ASP A 264 -23.33 18.84 -14.02
C ASP A 264 -24.06 17.70 -13.29
N PHE A 265 -23.60 17.33 -12.10
CA PHE A 265 -24.29 16.39 -11.24
C PHE A 265 -25.69 16.86 -10.88
N TRP A 266 -25.83 18.10 -10.41
CA TRP A 266 -27.14 18.65 -10.04
C TRP A 266 -28.09 18.78 -11.23
N ILE A 267 -27.57 19.13 -12.41
CA ILE A 267 -28.37 19.19 -13.64
C ILE A 267 -28.85 17.80 -14.06
N MET A 268 -28.01 16.77 -13.93
CA MET A 268 -28.42 15.38 -14.21
C MET A 268 -29.47 14.91 -13.20
N LEU A 269 -29.24 15.15 -11.92
CA LEU A 269 -30.15 14.74 -10.84
C LEU A 269 -31.52 15.44 -10.93
N LYS A 270 -31.57 16.63 -11.46
CA LYS A 270 -32.81 17.39 -11.73
C LYS A 270 -33.76 16.65 -12.66
N LYS A 271 -33.23 15.80 -13.56
CA LYS A 271 -34.05 15.04 -14.53
C LYS A 271 -34.75 13.83 -13.91
N ASP A 272 -34.33 13.39 -12.73
CA ASP A 272 -34.87 12.19 -12.09
C ASP A 272 -36.34 12.35 -11.67
N SER A 273 -36.74 13.55 -11.22
CA SER A 273 -38.12 13.80 -10.78
C SER A 273 -38.46 15.30 -10.72
N LYS A 274 -39.77 15.59 -10.75
CA LYS A 274 -40.30 16.95 -10.53
C LYS A 274 -39.92 17.50 -9.14
N ALA A 275 -39.87 16.63 -8.11
CA ALA A 275 -39.45 17.00 -6.75
C ALA A 275 -38.00 17.43 -6.71
N ASN A 276 -37.09 16.65 -7.31
CA ASN A 276 -35.69 17.03 -7.45
C ASN A 276 -35.54 18.36 -8.20
N ALA A 277 -36.27 18.51 -9.30
CA ALA A 277 -36.23 19.75 -10.10
C ALA A 277 -36.59 20.99 -9.28
N LYS A 278 -37.60 20.90 -8.39
CA LYS A 278 -38.03 22.00 -7.53
C LYS A 278 -36.91 22.41 -6.54
N ILE A 279 -36.29 21.45 -5.84
CA ILE A 279 -35.23 21.70 -4.86
C ILE A 279 -33.97 22.26 -5.55
N ILE A 280 -33.56 21.63 -6.65
CA ILE A 280 -32.32 22.00 -7.37
C ILE A 280 -32.47 23.36 -8.04
N ASN A 281 -33.65 23.72 -8.59
CA ASN A 281 -33.91 25.06 -9.12
C ASN A 281 -33.82 26.13 -8.02
N LYS A 282 -34.36 25.84 -6.81
CA LYS A 282 -34.25 26.75 -5.66
C LYS A 282 -32.78 26.90 -5.25
N ALA A 283 -32.02 25.80 -5.18
CA ALA A 283 -30.58 25.82 -4.87
C ALA A 283 -29.78 26.61 -5.91
N SER A 284 -30.09 26.45 -7.21
CA SER A 284 -29.44 27.19 -8.31
C SER A 284 -29.67 28.69 -8.22
N LYS A 285 -30.90 29.12 -7.89
CA LYS A 285 -31.22 30.54 -7.67
C LYS A 285 -30.47 31.10 -6.47
N LEU A 286 -30.48 30.35 -5.37
CA LEU A 286 -29.83 30.74 -4.12
C LEU A 286 -28.30 30.80 -4.30
N ALA A 287 -27.68 29.89 -5.07
CA ALA A 287 -26.26 29.93 -5.38
C ALA A 287 -25.83 31.23 -6.09
N LYS A 288 -26.69 31.78 -6.94
CA LYS A 288 -26.46 33.07 -7.59
C LYS A 288 -26.52 34.24 -6.58
N THR A 289 -27.53 34.22 -5.70
CA THR A 289 -27.73 35.24 -4.67
C THR A 289 -26.58 35.25 -3.65
N LEU A 290 -26.08 34.08 -3.29
CA LEU A 290 -24.96 33.92 -2.36
C LEU A 290 -23.59 34.18 -2.99
N ASN A 291 -23.53 34.52 -4.25
CA ASN A 291 -22.28 34.67 -5.02
C ASN A 291 -21.34 33.47 -4.85
N VAL A 292 -21.91 32.28 -4.81
CA VAL A 292 -21.09 31.04 -4.65
C VAL A 292 -20.07 30.97 -5.77
N PRO A 293 -18.77 30.88 -5.45
CA PRO A 293 -17.75 30.87 -6.48
C PRO A 293 -17.98 29.78 -7.52
N CYS A 294 -17.89 30.13 -8.79
CA CYS A 294 -17.91 29.16 -9.89
C CYS A 294 -16.61 28.37 -9.98
N LYS A 295 -15.64 28.69 -9.14
CA LYS A 295 -14.26 28.21 -9.25
C LYS A 295 -13.90 27.27 -8.11
N GLN A 296 -12.93 26.48 -8.43
CA GLN A 296 -12.26 25.48 -7.58
C GLN A 296 -11.87 26.07 -6.22
N LEU A 297 -11.86 25.19 -5.19
CA LEU A 297 -11.39 25.57 -3.85
C LEU A 297 -9.91 26.02 -3.90
N PRO A 298 -9.45 26.82 -2.92
CA PRO A 298 -8.06 27.27 -2.87
C PRO A 298 -7.03 26.17 -3.08
N LEU A 299 -7.23 24.99 -2.49
CA LEU A 299 -6.32 23.85 -2.63
C LEU A 299 -6.39 23.18 -4.02
N ASP A 300 -7.51 23.29 -4.74
CA ASP A 300 -7.61 22.76 -6.13
C ASP A 300 -6.80 23.60 -7.13
N ASN A 301 -6.50 24.85 -6.77
CA ASN A 301 -5.70 25.80 -7.57
C ASN A 301 -4.46 26.28 -6.80
N ILE A 302 -3.86 25.42 -6.02
CA ILE A 302 -2.78 25.80 -5.11
C ILE A 302 -1.56 26.40 -5.83
N ALA A 303 -1.29 26.01 -7.07
CA ALA A 303 -0.21 26.57 -7.88
C ALA A 303 -0.58 27.91 -8.55
N SER A 304 -1.84 28.38 -8.45
CA SER A 304 -2.28 29.61 -9.09
C SER A 304 -1.87 30.85 -8.29
N PRO A 305 -1.27 31.87 -8.89
CA PRO A 305 -0.91 33.13 -8.23
C PRO A 305 -2.12 33.94 -7.73
N PHE A 306 -3.31 33.62 -8.24
CA PHE A 306 -4.55 34.33 -7.89
C PHE A 306 -5.22 33.80 -6.60
N VAL A 307 -4.70 32.74 -5.99
CA VAL A 307 -5.17 32.23 -4.69
C VAL A 307 -4.30 32.83 -3.59
N LEU A 308 -4.92 33.33 -2.53
CA LEU A 308 -4.18 33.97 -1.42
C LEU A 308 -3.66 32.89 -0.46
N ASP A 309 -2.44 33.07 0.05
CA ASP A 309 -1.82 32.16 1.02
C ASP A 309 -2.67 31.97 2.29
N LYS A 310 -3.31 33.04 2.79
CA LYS A 310 -4.22 32.98 3.94
C LYS A 310 -5.39 31.99 3.73
N ASP A 311 -5.90 31.91 2.50
CA ASP A 311 -7.00 31.00 2.18
C ASP A 311 -6.51 29.56 2.12
N ILE A 312 -5.29 29.34 1.61
CA ILE A 312 -4.62 28.04 1.62
C ILE A 312 -4.38 27.57 3.05
N ILE A 313 -3.78 28.40 3.91
CA ILE A 313 -3.49 28.08 5.30
C ILE A 313 -4.78 27.72 6.06
N LYS A 314 -5.87 28.46 5.81
CA LYS A 314 -7.17 28.17 6.39
C LYS A 314 -7.71 26.79 5.99
N GLU A 315 -7.60 26.45 4.72
CA GLU A 315 -8.10 25.17 4.17
C GLU A 315 -7.21 23.99 4.60
N LEU A 316 -5.89 24.18 4.74
CA LEU A 316 -4.95 23.13 5.18
C LEU A 316 -5.29 22.59 6.57
N LYS A 317 -5.88 23.38 7.46
CA LYS A 317 -6.32 22.94 8.79
C LYS A 317 -7.43 21.90 8.75
N ASN A 318 -8.16 21.80 7.62
CA ASN A 318 -9.34 20.96 7.47
C ASN A 318 -9.11 19.75 6.54
N VAL A 319 -7.87 19.50 6.13
CA VAL A 319 -7.55 18.36 5.26
C VAL A 319 -6.62 17.37 5.96
N THR A 320 -6.72 16.11 5.54
CA THR A 320 -5.88 15.03 6.08
C THR A 320 -4.41 15.22 5.71
N LEU A 321 -3.52 14.66 6.51
CA LEU A 321 -2.08 14.63 6.24
C LEU A 321 -1.77 14.10 4.83
N PHE A 322 -2.40 13.01 4.41
CA PHE A 322 -2.21 12.46 3.05
C PHE A 322 -2.60 13.43 1.94
N LYS A 323 -3.63 14.26 2.16
CA LYS A 323 -3.96 15.33 1.20
C LYS A 323 -2.88 16.39 1.17
N LYS A 324 -2.29 16.75 2.30
CA LYS A 324 -1.15 17.69 2.38
C LYS A 324 0.06 17.13 1.64
N ILE A 325 0.42 15.87 1.86
CA ILE A 325 1.50 15.19 1.14
C ILE A 325 1.23 15.14 -0.37
N SER A 326 -0.01 14.84 -0.78
CA SER A 326 -0.39 14.87 -2.20
C SER A 326 -0.24 16.25 -2.83
N LEU A 327 -0.56 17.31 -2.08
CA LEU A 327 -0.38 18.70 -2.54
C LEU A 327 1.11 19.08 -2.59
N TYR A 328 1.89 18.60 -1.62
CA TYR A 328 3.34 18.78 -1.60
C TYR A 328 3.99 18.17 -2.84
N ASN A 329 3.70 16.90 -3.13
CA ASN A 329 4.18 16.20 -4.33
C ASN A 329 3.74 16.91 -5.63
N TYR A 330 2.50 17.41 -5.66
CA TYR A 330 2.03 18.18 -6.81
C TYR A 330 2.86 19.46 -7.01
N LEU A 331 3.14 20.22 -5.95
CA LEU A 331 3.97 21.43 -6.04
C LEU A 331 5.43 21.13 -6.38
N LEU A 332 5.99 20.01 -5.90
CA LEU A 332 7.31 19.54 -6.36
C LEU A 332 7.30 19.32 -7.88
N SER A 333 6.26 18.69 -8.41
CA SER A 333 6.12 18.47 -9.86
C SER A 333 5.96 19.78 -10.68
N GLU A 334 5.51 20.88 -10.04
CA GLU A 334 5.49 22.21 -10.68
C GLU A 334 6.88 22.87 -10.70
N LEU A 335 7.79 22.45 -9.83
CA LEU A 335 9.19 22.93 -9.81
C LEU A 335 10.08 22.19 -10.81
N THR A 336 9.70 20.95 -11.17
CA THR A 336 10.44 20.13 -12.13
C THR A 336 9.76 20.24 -13.50
N PRO A 337 10.34 20.99 -14.45
CA PRO A 337 9.74 21.13 -15.78
C PRO A 337 9.62 19.77 -16.47
N SER A 338 8.42 19.46 -16.92
CA SER A 338 8.17 18.27 -17.75
C SER A 338 7.18 18.63 -18.85
N GLU A 339 7.42 18.13 -20.05
CA GLU A 339 6.50 18.32 -21.17
C GLU A 339 5.14 17.67 -20.93
N TYR A 340 5.12 16.61 -20.13
CA TYR A 340 3.91 15.86 -19.80
C TYR A 340 3.79 15.67 -18.29
N LYS A 341 2.54 15.71 -17.79
CA LYS A 341 2.19 15.41 -16.40
C LYS A 341 1.32 14.18 -16.34
N LEU A 342 1.61 13.31 -15.39
CA LEU A 342 0.89 12.09 -15.13
C LEU A 342 -0.03 12.27 -13.92
N TYR A 343 -1.26 11.85 -14.06
CA TYR A 343 -2.28 11.89 -13.03
C TYR A 343 -2.75 10.47 -12.72
N ASN A 344 -2.48 9.99 -11.52
CA ASN A 344 -3.03 8.73 -11.05
C ASN A 344 -4.52 8.91 -10.74
N ILE A 345 -5.36 8.04 -11.31
CA ILE A 345 -6.81 8.06 -11.07
C ILE A 345 -7.12 7.04 -9.97
N ARG A 346 -7.52 5.84 -10.33
CA ARG A 346 -7.87 4.75 -9.43
C ARG A 346 -7.46 3.40 -10.02
N ASN A 347 -7.17 2.43 -9.16
CA ASN A 347 -6.88 1.07 -9.57
C ASN A 347 -5.74 0.98 -10.60
N GLY A 348 -4.64 1.73 -10.35
CA GLY A 348 -3.50 1.77 -11.23
C GLY A 348 -3.72 2.53 -12.56
N LYS A 349 -4.94 3.02 -12.85
CA LYS A 349 -5.20 3.81 -14.06
C LYS A 349 -4.55 5.18 -13.97
N VAL A 350 -3.85 5.56 -15.04
CA VAL A 350 -3.19 6.85 -15.15
C VAL A 350 -3.72 7.62 -16.35
N PHE A 351 -3.60 8.93 -16.27
CA PHE A 351 -3.93 9.85 -17.35
C PHE A 351 -2.75 10.78 -17.58
N VAL A 352 -2.28 10.87 -18.80
CA VAL A 352 -1.18 11.76 -19.19
C VAL A 352 -1.73 12.98 -19.91
N LYS A 353 -1.28 14.16 -19.52
CA LYS A 353 -1.65 15.41 -20.14
C LYS A 353 -0.40 16.21 -20.46
N LYS A 354 -0.35 16.80 -21.66
CA LYS A 354 0.69 17.75 -22.03
C LYS A 354 0.66 18.96 -21.08
N SER A 355 1.81 19.31 -20.51
CA SER A 355 1.95 20.47 -19.64
C SER A 355 1.59 21.74 -20.41
N GLY A 356 0.87 22.65 -19.76
CA GLY A 356 0.68 23.98 -20.30
C GLY A 356 1.95 24.83 -20.14
N GLU A 357 2.12 25.85 -20.96
CA GLU A 357 3.30 26.73 -20.97
C GLU A 357 3.50 27.57 -19.70
N ARG A 358 2.57 27.56 -18.74
CA ARG A 358 2.61 28.38 -17.53
C ARG A 358 2.96 27.57 -16.29
N CYS A 359 4.22 27.62 -15.91
CA CYS A 359 4.66 27.14 -14.59
C CYS A 359 4.96 28.36 -13.69
N TYR A 360 4.26 28.45 -12.57
CA TYR A 360 4.50 29.49 -11.57
C TYR A 360 5.46 28.97 -10.49
N THR A 361 6.71 28.69 -10.87
CA THR A 361 7.72 28.07 -9.99
C THR A 361 7.92 28.83 -8.68
N SER A 362 7.98 30.16 -8.70
CA SER A 362 8.12 30.96 -7.48
C SER A 362 6.92 30.84 -6.54
N VAL A 363 5.72 30.72 -7.09
CA VAL A 363 4.49 30.49 -6.30
C VAL A 363 4.48 29.09 -5.73
N ALA A 364 4.86 28.09 -6.53
CA ALA A 364 4.95 26.71 -6.10
C ALA A 364 5.97 26.53 -4.97
N ALA A 365 7.17 27.10 -5.11
CA ALA A 365 8.22 27.07 -4.09
C ALA A 365 7.75 27.68 -2.75
N ARG A 366 7.14 28.87 -2.78
CA ARG A 366 6.60 29.51 -1.58
C ARG A 366 5.55 28.64 -0.89
N ARG A 367 4.67 28.00 -1.67
CA ARG A 367 3.59 27.18 -1.14
C ARG A 367 4.03 25.81 -0.65
N LEU A 368 5.11 25.27 -1.18
CA LEU A 368 5.78 24.11 -0.60
C LEU A 368 6.12 24.35 0.86
N VAL A 369 6.69 25.51 1.20
CA VAL A 369 7.02 25.88 2.58
C VAL A 369 5.76 25.92 3.47
N LEU A 370 4.65 26.47 2.96
CA LEU A 370 3.39 26.52 3.71
C LEU A 370 2.85 25.11 4.01
N ILE A 371 2.91 24.21 3.02
CA ILE A 371 2.45 22.84 3.22
C ILE A 371 3.41 22.07 4.11
N ALA A 372 4.74 22.24 3.93
CA ALA A 372 5.75 21.62 4.78
C ALA A 372 5.53 21.96 6.27
N ASN A 373 5.31 23.24 6.57
CA ASN A 373 5.00 23.67 7.93
C ASN A 373 3.70 23.02 8.46
N SER A 374 2.67 22.90 7.61
CA SER A 374 1.42 22.26 8.01
C SER A 374 1.55 20.75 8.21
N ILE A 375 2.42 20.07 7.47
CA ILE A 375 2.77 18.66 7.66
C ILE A 375 3.56 18.48 8.95
N ARG A 376 4.56 19.35 9.18
CA ARG A 376 5.36 19.34 10.40
C ARG A 376 4.50 19.47 11.67
N GLU A 377 3.54 20.37 11.67
CA GLU A 377 2.60 20.52 12.79
C GLU A 377 1.76 19.26 13.03
N ASP A 378 1.29 18.58 11.98
CA ASP A 378 0.52 17.34 12.09
C ASP A 378 1.35 16.18 12.65
N LEU A 379 2.65 16.13 12.35
CA LEU A 379 3.56 15.03 12.71
C LEU A 379 4.44 15.33 13.92
N LYS A 380 4.34 16.53 14.50
CA LYS A 380 5.23 16.97 15.55
C LYS A 380 5.40 15.95 16.68
N ASP A 381 4.29 15.50 17.25
CA ASP A 381 4.30 14.60 18.41
C ASP A 381 4.80 13.18 18.08
N LYS A 382 4.76 12.80 16.79
CA LYS A 382 5.15 11.47 16.33
C LYS A 382 6.59 11.40 15.82
N VAL A 383 7.14 12.51 15.34
CA VAL A 383 8.41 12.51 14.60
C VAL A 383 9.49 13.38 15.24
N GLU A 384 9.14 14.54 15.82
CA GLU A 384 10.15 15.47 16.36
C GLU A 384 10.97 14.81 17.47
N GLY A 385 12.30 14.77 17.28
CA GLY A 385 13.24 14.17 18.23
C GLY A 385 13.25 12.64 18.29
N LYS A 386 12.42 11.95 17.49
CA LYS A 386 12.39 10.49 17.42
C LYS A 386 13.46 9.96 16.47
N LYS A 387 13.97 8.76 16.78
CA LYS A 387 14.98 8.04 15.98
C LYS A 387 14.32 6.99 15.10
N PHE A 388 14.65 6.98 13.84
CA PHE A 388 14.11 6.08 12.82
C PHE A 388 15.24 5.23 12.23
N LEU A 389 15.08 3.91 12.27
CA LEU A 389 15.90 2.99 11.50
C LEU A 389 15.21 2.77 10.15
N LEU A 390 15.87 3.15 9.07
CA LEU A 390 15.38 2.94 7.71
C LEU A 390 16.17 1.84 7.01
N SER A 391 15.65 1.34 5.87
CA SER A 391 16.38 0.42 5.02
C SER A 391 17.67 1.05 4.49
N LYS A 392 18.76 0.32 4.53
CA LYS A 392 19.99 0.72 3.85
C LYS A 392 19.94 0.55 2.33
N TYR A 393 18.97 -0.22 1.83
CA TYR A 393 18.83 -0.54 0.42
C TYR A 393 17.73 0.29 -0.26
N ILE A 394 16.64 0.58 0.45
CA ILE A 394 15.43 1.16 -0.13
C ILE A 394 15.24 2.59 0.38
N GLN A 395 15.22 3.54 -0.54
CA GLN A 395 14.73 4.89 -0.29
C GLN A 395 13.20 4.90 -0.43
N TYR A 396 12.49 4.95 0.67
CA TYR A 396 11.03 4.89 0.66
C TYR A 396 10.41 6.20 0.24
N ALA A 397 9.48 6.14 -0.72
CA ALA A 397 8.58 7.26 -1.01
C ALA A 397 7.47 7.33 0.03
N VAL A 398 7.01 8.53 0.37
CA VAL A 398 5.86 8.72 1.27
C VAL A 398 4.57 8.37 0.53
N PRO A 399 3.80 7.37 0.98
CA PRO A 399 2.55 6.99 0.32
C PRO A 399 1.47 8.05 0.55
N THR A 400 0.58 8.23 -0.41
CA THR A 400 -0.60 9.09 -0.31
C THR A 400 -1.90 8.32 -0.28
N SER A 401 -1.82 7.00 -0.36
CA SER A 401 -2.96 6.08 -0.37
C SER A 401 -2.46 4.65 -0.17
N GLU A 402 -3.22 3.80 0.51
CA GLU A 402 -2.98 2.36 0.58
C GLU A 402 -2.89 1.70 -0.82
N LYS A 403 -3.52 2.31 -1.81
CA LYS A 403 -3.48 1.87 -3.21
C LYS A 403 -2.15 2.17 -3.92
N ASN A 404 -1.27 2.93 -3.28
CA ASN A 404 0.04 3.30 -3.81
C ASN A 404 1.15 2.41 -3.22
N PHE A 405 0.87 1.13 -3.04
CA PHE A 405 1.86 0.12 -2.65
C PHE A 405 1.98 -0.95 -3.74
N ILE A 406 3.16 -1.48 -3.86
CA ILE A 406 3.47 -2.69 -4.62
C ILE A 406 4.02 -3.67 -3.57
N GLY A 407 3.25 -4.71 -3.25
CA GLY A 407 3.52 -5.48 -2.04
C GLY A 407 3.44 -4.59 -0.79
N ASN A 408 4.47 -4.60 0.02
CA ASN A 408 4.62 -3.74 1.20
C ASN A 408 5.42 -2.45 0.93
N VAL A 409 5.94 -2.27 -0.28
CA VAL A 409 6.77 -1.12 -0.65
C VAL A 409 5.92 0.00 -1.26
N PRO A 410 6.03 1.25 -0.79
CA PRO A 410 5.34 2.37 -1.40
C PRO A 410 5.78 2.60 -2.84
N MET A 411 4.84 2.86 -3.73
CA MET A 411 5.12 3.19 -5.13
C MET A 411 5.97 4.46 -5.22
N CYS A 412 6.94 4.46 -6.11
CA CYS A 412 8.02 5.44 -6.30
C CYS A 412 9.17 5.34 -5.28
N SER A 413 9.18 4.32 -4.42
CA SER A 413 10.40 3.97 -3.67
C SER A 413 11.49 3.48 -4.61
N LYS A 414 12.74 3.73 -4.25
CA LYS A 414 13.90 3.51 -5.10
C LYS A 414 14.92 2.59 -4.43
N ILE A 415 15.58 1.77 -5.23
CA ILE A 415 16.76 1.01 -4.85
C ILE A 415 17.92 1.51 -5.73
N ASN A 416 18.98 1.99 -5.11
CA ASN A 416 20.20 2.31 -5.84
C ASN A 416 20.89 1.01 -6.22
N ALA A 417 20.92 0.71 -7.50
CA ALA A 417 21.67 -0.41 -8.04
C ALA A 417 23.09 0.01 -8.41
N THR A 418 24.00 -0.93 -8.30
CA THR A 418 25.35 -0.78 -8.83
C THR A 418 25.34 -0.95 -10.35
N ASN A 419 26.49 -0.81 -10.98
CA ASN A 419 26.59 -0.97 -12.43
C ASN A 419 26.16 -2.37 -12.89
N LYS A 420 26.47 -3.40 -12.11
CA LYS A 420 26.06 -4.80 -12.37
C LYS A 420 25.15 -5.26 -11.25
N PHE A 421 23.95 -5.65 -11.61
CA PHE A 421 22.98 -6.21 -10.65
C PHE A 421 21.97 -7.10 -11.36
N SER A 422 21.29 -7.98 -10.62
CA SER A 422 20.11 -8.67 -11.09
C SER A 422 18.86 -8.25 -10.32
N PHE A 423 17.74 -8.30 -11.02
CA PHE A 423 16.41 -8.26 -10.45
C PHE A 423 15.73 -9.57 -10.79
N GLY A 424 15.16 -10.21 -9.80
CA GLY A 424 14.45 -11.47 -9.99
C GLY A 424 13.16 -11.57 -9.21
N ILE A 425 12.36 -12.58 -9.59
CA ILE A 425 11.16 -13.02 -8.90
C ILE A 425 11.36 -14.44 -8.39
N HIS A 426 10.76 -14.75 -7.25
CA HIS A 426 10.76 -16.08 -6.67
C HIS A 426 9.36 -16.41 -6.17
N TRP A 427 8.85 -17.61 -6.52
CA TRP A 427 7.49 -18.00 -6.18
C TRP A 427 7.39 -19.48 -5.87
N PHE A 428 6.23 -19.90 -5.37
CA PHE A 428 5.87 -21.28 -5.15
C PHE A 428 4.58 -21.62 -5.90
N ASN A 429 4.35 -22.90 -6.15
CA ASN A 429 3.07 -23.38 -6.62
C ASN A 429 1.97 -23.02 -5.61
N GLN A 430 0.86 -22.49 -6.08
CA GLN A 430 -0.19 -21.98 -5.21
C GLN A 430 -1.53 -22.67 -5.49
N ASN A 431 -2.37 -22.75 -4.46
CA ASN A 431 -3.71 -23.36 -4.55
C ASN A 431 -3.73 -24.82 -5.04
N GLY A 432 -2.64 -25.57 -4.84
CA GLY A 432 -2.48 -26.95 -5.28
C GLY A 432 -2.24 -27.10 -6.79
N TYR A 433 -1.94 -26.01 -7.49
CA TYR A 433 -1.69 -25.99 -8.93
C TYR A 433 -0.29 -25.47 -9.24
N ARG A 434 0.25 -25.94 -10.37
CA ARG A 434 1.45 -25.40 -10.98
C ARG A 434 1.25 -23.89 -11.20
N THR A 435 2.19 -23.10 -10.73
CA THR A 435 2.22 -21.65 -10.90
C THR A 435 3.35 -21.32 -11.87
N ASP A 436 3.00 -20.61 -12.92
CA ASP A 436 3.85 -20.25 -14.04
C ASP A 436 3.87 -18.72 -14.16
N LEU A 437 5.01 -18.13 -13.86
CA LEU A 437 5.22 -16.67 -13.85
C LEU A 437 6.42 -16.33 -14.73
N ASP A 438 6.21 -15.47 -15.70
CA ASP A 438 7.23 -15.03 -16.64
C ASP A 438 7.69 -13.60 -16.33
N LEU A 439 8.98 -13.43 -16.17
CA LEU A 439 9.60 -12.12 -15.96
C LEU A 439 10.04 -11.50 -17.29
N HIS A 440 9.66 -10.23 -17.50
CA HIS A 440 10.04 -9.47 -18.69
C HIS A 440 10.72 -8.15 -18.31
N ALA A 441 11.70 -7.77 -19.13
CA ALA A 441 12.38 -6.48 -19.07
C ALA A 441 12.37 -5.83 -20.46
N GLU A 442 11.63 -4.74 -20.61
CA GLU A 442 11.35 -4.14 -21.92
C GLU A 442 11.69 -2.65 -21.98
N SER A 443 12.37 -2.25 -23.05
CA SER A 443 12.58 -0.86 -23.46
C SER A 443 12.57 -0.74 -24.99
N LYS A 444 12.92 0.41 -25.52
CA LYS A 444 13.16 0.55 -26.97
C LYS A 444 14.35 -0.26 -27.50
N ARG A 445 15.32 -0.55 -26.63
CA ARG A 445 16.60 -1.19 -26.99
C ARG A 445 16.74 -2.58 -26.41
N LEU A 446 15.94 -2.90 -25.42
CA LEU A 446 16.01 -4.13 -24.67
C LEU A 446 14.66 -4.83 -24.71
N HIS A 447 14.69 -6.11 -25.03
CA HIS A 447 13.52 -6.97 -25.01
C HIS A 447 13.96 -8.35 -24.52
N ILE A 448 13.87 -8.57 -23.21
CA ILE A 448 14.39 -9.75 -22.50
C ILE A 448 13.24 -10.43 -21.77
N GLY A 449 13.15 -11.76 -21.89
CA GLY A 449 12.14 -12.62 -21.27
C GLY A 449 12.03 -13.96 -22.01
N TRP A 450 11.13 -14.84 -21.57
CA TRP A 450 11.03 -16.20 -22.11
C TRP A 450 10.76 -16.28 -23.63
N ASN A 451 9.95 -15.37 -24.16
CA ASN A 451 9.55 -15.34 -25.58
C ASN A 451 10.38 -14.37 -26.43
N CYS A 452 11.49 -13.89 -25.91
CA CYS A 452 12.30 -12.82 -26.47
C CYS A 452 13.78 -13.22 -26.49
N ASP A 453 14.66 -12.21 -26.53
CA ASP A 453 16.10 -12.44 -26.40
C ASP A 453 16.43 -12.94 -24.97
N LEU A 454 17.10 -14.09 -24.85
CA LEU A 454 17.57 -14.57 -23.55
C LEU A 454 18.80 -13.79 -23.07
N LYS A 455 19.59 -13.23 -24.00
CA LYS A 455 20.77 -12.40 -23.68
C LYS A 455 21.17 -11.50 -24.83
N ASN A 456 21.69 -10.35 -24.47
CA ASN A 456 22.37 -9.42 -25.38
C ASN A 456 23.55 -8.74 -24.69
N ASN A 457 24.11 -7.68 -25.28
CA ASN A 457 25.23 -6.97 -24.70
C ASN A 457 24.89 -6.24 -23.40
N ALA A 458 23.65 -5.85 -23.17
CA ALA A 458 23.19 -5.03 -22.04
C ALA A 458 22.60 -5.86 -20.89
N ALA A 459 21.99 -7.01 -21.17
CA ALA A 459 21.33 -7.83 -20.16
C ALA A 459 21.34 -9.33 -20.53
N ALA A 460 21.06 -10.17 -19.54
CA ALA A 460 20.83 -11.61 -19.70
C ALA A 460 19.67 -12.05 -18.79
N TYR A 461 18.86 -12.97 -19.30
CA TYR A 461 17.78 -13.63 -18.59
C TYR A 461 18.23 -15.04 -18.21
N THR A 462 17.78 -15.53 -17.08
CA THR A 462 18.15 -16.86 -16.60
C THR A 462 17.52 -17.94 -17.46
N GLU A 463 16.33 -18.37 -17.13
CA GLU A 463 15.58 -19.34 -17.92
C GLU A 463 14.07 -19.20 -17.64
N ASP A 464 13.24 -19.87 -18.44
CA ASP A 464 11.81 -19.99 -18.26
C ASP A 464 11.50 -21.12 -17.27
N VAL A 465 10.97 -20.78 -16.09
CA VAL A 465 10.62 -21.71 -15.02
C VAL A 465 9.12 -21.87 -14.91
N THR A 466 8.61 -22.88 -15.57
CA THR A 466 7.17 -23.13 -15.68
C THR A 466 6.53 -23.87 -14.50
N ASN A 467 7.29 -24.28 -13.48
CA ASN A 467 6.80 -25.03 -12.32
C ASN A 467 7.65 -24.76 -11.08
N ALA A 468 7.03 -24.40 -9.98
CA ALA A 468 7.66 -23.91 -8.77
C ALA A 468 7.30 -24.77 -7.53
N PRO A 469 7.68 -26.07 -7.48
CA PRO A 469 7.34 -26.92 -6.35
C PRO A 469 8.13 -26.56 -5.10
N GLU A 470 7.53 -26.72 -3.92
CA GLU A 470 8.27 -26.66 -2.67
C GLU A 470 9.31 -27.81 -2.59
N PRO A 471 10.43 -27.64 -1.87
CA PRO A 471 10.75 -26.49 -1.01
C PRO A 471 11.43 -25.33 -1.72
N ASN A 472 11.99 -25.52 -2.91
CA ASN A 472 12.85 -24.55 -3.56
C ASN A 472 12.09 -23.47 -4.34
N GLY A 473 10.86 -23.78 -4.79
CA GLY A 473 10.09 -22.86 -5.64
C GLY A 473 10.62 -22.75 -7.06
N GLY A 474 10.24 -21.70 -7.75
CA GLY A 474 10.75 -21.25 -9.03
C GLY A 474 11.32 -19.85 -8.92
N ALA A 475 12.37 -19.56 -9.67
CA ALA A 475 12.96 -18.23 -9.71
C ALA A 475 13.39 -17.86 -11.12
N GLU A 476 13.15 -16.61 -11.50
CA GLU A 476 13.61 -16.00 -12.75
C GLU A 476 14.25 -14.66 -12.47
N ALA A 477 15.31 -14.34 -13.19
CA ALA A 477 16.01 -13.08 -13.02
C ALA A 477 16.55 -12.50 -14.33
N VAL A 478 16.62 -11.18 -14.38
CA VAL A 478 17.31 -10.42 -15.42
C VAL A 478 18.55 -9.79 -14.81
N TYR A 479 19.71 -10.13 -15.35
CA TYR A 479 20.99 -9.54 -15.00
C TYR A 479 21.32 -8.39 -15.95
N PHE A 480 21.62 -7.21 -15.38
CA PHE A 480 21.97 -6.00 -16.11
C PHE A 480 23.47 -5.77 -16.04
N LYS A 481 24.09 -5.66 -17.21
CA LYS A 481 25.53 -5.45 -17.39
C LYS A 481 25.90 -3.96 -17.37
N ASP A 482 27.20 -3.68 -17.40
CA ASP A 482 27.72 -2.31 -17.45
C ASP A 482 27.24 -1.54 -18.69
N GLU A 483 27.09 -2.22 -19.81
CA GLU A 483 26.66 -1.64 -21.10
C GLU A 483 25.22 -1.13 -21.12
N PHE A 484 24.39 -1.51 -20.14
CA PHE A 484 23.06 -0.96 -19.99
C PHE A 484 23.15 0.46 -19.41
N ALA A 485 23.04 1.47 -20.29
CA ALA A 485 23.13 2.90 -19.93
C ALA A 485 22.21 3.76 -20.81
N ASP A 486 21.85 4.96 -20.33
CA ASP A 486 21.00 5.94 -21.00
C ASP A 486 19.66 5.35 -21.50
N ASP A 487 19.04 4.53 -20.67
CA ASP A 487 17.77 3.86 -21.00
C ASP A 487 16.89 3.67 -19.75
N THR A 488 15.60 3.40 -19.98
CA THR A 488 14.64 3.04 -18.96
C THR A 488 13.89 1.79 -19.39
N VAL A 489 14.01 0.74 -18.59
CA VAL A 489 13.37 -0.56 -18.81
C VAL A 489 12.14 -0.69 -17.92
N VAL A 490 11.06 -1.20 -18.46
CA VAL A 490 9.87 -1.62 -17.71
C VAL A 490 10.04 -3.07 -17.31
N ILE A 491 9.77 -3.37 -16.04
CA ILE A 491 9.77 -4.74 -15.51
C ILE A 491 8.33 -5.17 -15.31
N THR A 492 7.94 -6.25 -15.99
CA THR A 492 6.61 -6.85 -15.88
C THR A 492 6.71 -8.33 -15.52
N VAL A 493 5.66 -8.83 -14.91
CA VAL A 493 5.47 -10.27 -14.66
C VAL A 493 4.16 -10.68 -15.27
N ASP A 494 4.21 -11.69 -16.11
CA ASP A 494 3.05 -12.33 -16.69
C ASP A 494 2.70 -13.60 -15.89
N ASN A 495 1.43 -13.75 -15.59
CA ASN A 495 0.90 -14.90 -14.88
C ASN A 495 0.11 -15.79 -15.85
N PHE A 496 0.72 -16.87 -16.29
CA PHE A 496 0.14 -17.82 -17.23
C PHE A 496 -0.83 -18.82 -16.60
N THR A 497 -0.83 -18.94 -15.26
CA THR A 497 -1.75 -19.88 -14.57
C THR A 497 -3.21 -19.50 -14.65
N GLY A 498 -3.52 -18.25 -15.01
CA GLY A 498 -4.90 -17.75 -15.10
C GLY A 498 -5.60 -17.54 -13.75
N PHE A 499 -4.98 -17.86 -12.63
CA PHE A 499 -5.50 -17.55 -11.28
C PHE A 499 -5.17 -16.11 -10.92
N LYS A 500 -6.10 -15.43 -10.24
CA LYS A 500 -5.88 -14.09 -9.68
C LYS A 500 -5.26 -14.20 -8.29
N ASN A 501 -4.59 -13.11 -7.90
CA ASN A 501 -3.99 -12.96 -6.57
C ASN A 501 -2.89 -13.99 -6.27
N ILE A 502 -2.07 -14.30 -7.27
CA ILE A 502 -0.86 -15.08 -7.09
C ILE A 502 0.18 -14.22 -6.35
N THR A 503 0.86 -14.81 -5.39
CA THR A 503 1.91 -14.14 -4.62
C THR A 503 3.28 -14.54 -5.16
N THR A 504 4.14 -13.55 -5.38
CA THR A 504 5.56 -13.73 -5.68
C THR A 504 6.41 -12.90 -4.72
N ASN A 505 7.69 -13.21 -4.65
CA ASN A 505 8.68 -12.41 -3.95
C ASN A 505 9.60 -11.76 -4.98
N VAL A 506 10.28 -10.69 -4.62
CA VAL A 506 11.28 -10.06 -5.48
C VAL A 506 12.63 -10.06 -4.79
N PHE A 507 13.70 -10.21 -5.56
CA PHE A 507 15.06 -10.14 -5.03
C PHE A 507 15.97 -9.32 -5.92
N PHE A 508 17.04 -8.80 -5.30
CA PHE A 508 18.07 -8.01 -5.94
C PHE A 508 19.43 -8.54 -5.51
N ASN A 509 20.33 -8.78 -6.48
CA ASN A 509 21.72 -9.14 -6.23
C ASN A 509 22.64 -8.08 -6.83
N TRP A 510 23.69 -7.74 -6.10
CA TRP A 510 24.72 -6.79 -6.53
C TRP A 510 26.03 -7.54 -6.81
N PHE A 511 26.62 -7.26 -7.97
CA PHE A 511 27.83 -7.96 -8.44
C PHE A 511 29.03 -7.01 -8.54
N ILE A 512 29.26 -6.21 -7.48
CA ILE A 512 30.43 -5.35 -7.36
C ILE A 512 31.63 -6.28 -7.28
N ASP A 513 32.56 -6.16 -8.22
CA ASP A 513 33.81 -6.95 -8.28
C ASP A 513 33.64 -8.48 -8.41
N LYS A 514 32.41 -8.99 -8.56
CA LYS A 514 32.15 -10.41 -8.82
C LYS A 514 32.01 -10.64 -10.34
N GLU A 515 32.59 -11.72 -10.84
CA GLU A 515 32.34 -12.20 -12.19
C GLU A 515 31.06 -13.06 -12.16
N VAL A 516 30.10 -12.72 -13.02
CA VAL A 516 28.89 -13.51 -13.20
C VAL A 516 29.18 -14.61 -14.21
N LEU A 517 29.37 -15.83 -13.73
CA LEU A 517 29.83 -16.96 -14.53
C LEU A 517 28.67 -17.75 -15.14
N ASP A 518 27.55 -17.88 -14.43
CA ASP A 518 26.43 -18.73 -14.78
C ASP A 518 25.11 -18.21 -14.18
N GLU A 519 24.02 -18.91 -14.50
CA GLU A 519 22.67 -18.62 -14.04
C GLU A 519 22.52 -18.83 -12.53
N ASP A 520 23.17 -19.84 -11.96
CA ASP A 520 23.14 -20.12 -10.53
C ASP A 520 23.69 -18.93 -9.74
N THR A 521 24.74 -18.28 -10.25
CA THR A 521 25.30 -17.05 -9.67
C THR A 521 24.30 -15.89 -9.68
N ILE A 522 23.47 -15.76 -10.73
CA ILE A 522 22.45 -14.72 -10.84
C ILE A 522 21.28 -14.97 -9.86
N LEU A 523 20.92 -16.23 -9.67
CA LEU A 523 19.80 -16.66 -8.82
C LEU A 523 20.20 -16.83 -7.36
N SER A 524 21.49 -16.88 -7.03
CA SER A 524 21.96 -17.06 -5.66
C SER A 524 21.56 -15.88 -4.79
N ILE A 525 20.88 -16.17 -3.66
CA ILE A 525 20.50 -15.18 -2.66
C ILE A 525 21.46 -15.36 -1.48
N ASP A 526 22.31 -14.39 -1.24
CA ASP A 526 23.29 -14.37 -0.15
C ASP A 526 22.99 -13.25 0.87
N SER A 527 23.87 -13.06 1.85
CA SER A 527 23.72 -12.03 2.90
C SER A 527 23.68 -10.59 2.35
N ASP A 528 24.22 -10.38 1.16
CA ASP A 528 24.27 -9.06 0.51
C ASP A 528 23.08 -8.86 -0.44
N SER A 529 22.23 -9.87 -0.62
CA SER A 529 21.02 -9.80 -1.43
C SER A 529 19.90 -9.10 -0.67
N LEU A 530 19.05 -8.39 -1.40
CA LEU A 530 17.79 -7.88 -0.88
C LEU A 530 16.65 -8.79 -1.32
N TYR A 531 15.93 -9.36 -0.36
CA TYR A 531 14.78 -10.22 -0.62
C TYR A 531 13.53 -9.63 0.03
N ILE A 532 12.51 -9.34 -0.77
CA ILE A 532 11.26 -8.71 -0.34
C ILE A 532 10.09 -9.63 -0.64
N LYS A 533 9.29 -9.94 0.37
CA LYS A 533 8.17 -10.90 0.30
C LYS A 533 6.84 -10.22 -0.05
N ASP A 534 5.89 -11.07 -0.46
CA ASP A 534 4.44 -10.78 -0.50
C ASP A 534 4.00 -9.75 -1.54
N PHE A 535 4.46 -9.90 -2.78
CA PHE A 535 3.94 -9.14 -3.92
C PHE A 535 2.77 -9.91 -4.55
N THR A 536 1.55 -9.39 -4.39
CA THR A 536 0.35 -9.99 -4.97
C THR A 536 0.11 -9.49 -6.39
N LEU A 537 0.03 -10.41 -7.35
CA LEU A 537 -0.30 -10.14 -8.74
C LEU A 537 -1.82 -10.13 -8.92
N GLU A 538 -2.43 -8.94 -9.00
CA GLU A 538 -3.90 -8.77 -9.10
C GLU A 538 -4.46 -9.04 -10.50
N SER A 539 -3.62 -9.21 -11.51
CA SER A 539 -3.98 -9.44 -12.91
C SER A 539 -2.96 -10.36 -13.58
N ASN A 540 -3.29 -10.83 -14.79
CA ASN A 540 -2.42 -11.73 -15.54
C ASN A 540 -1.09 -11.09 -15.93
N GLU A 541 -1.05 -9.77 -16.08
CA GLU A 541 0.17 -9.01 -16.39
C GLU A 541 0.29 -7.86 -15.39
N VAL A 542 1.39 -7.76 -14.68
CA VAL A 542 1.63 -6.76 -13.63
C VAL A 542 3.00 -6.10 -13.82
N MET A 543 3.00 -4.79 -13.90
CA MET A 543 4.21 -4.00 -13.84
C MET A 543 4.69 -3.91 -12.38
N LEU A 544 5.92 -4.39 -12.12
CA LEU A 544 6.55 -4.32 -10.79
C LEU A 544 7.39 -3.06 -10.61
N GLY A 545 7.99 -2.56 -11.68
CA GLY A 545 8.85 -1.40 -11.58
C GLY A 545 9.49 -0.96 -12.88
N LEU A 546 10.44 -0.05 -12.71
CA LEU A 546 11.28 0.49 -13.76
C LEU A 546 12.74 0.37 -13.33
N ILE A 547 13.62 0.06 -14.28
CA ILE A 547 15.07 0.21 -14.10
C ILE A 547 15.51 1.36 -14.97
N ARG A 548 16.05 2.40 -14.34
CA ARG A 548 16.55 3.60 -15.00
C ARG A 548 18.08 3.59 -14.91
N ALA A 549 18.75 3.69 -16.04
CA ALA A 549 20.19 3.86 -16.13
C ALA A 549 20.50 5.25 -16.67
N ASP A 550 21.43 5.95 -16.03
CA ASP A 550 21.94 7.23 -16.53
C ASP A 550 23.02 7.04 -17.62
N LYS A 551 23.55 8.16 -18.14
CA LYS A 551 24.54 8.14 -19.21
C LYS A 551 25.88 7.52 -18.83
N VAL A 552 26.20 7.45 -17.53
CA VAL A 552 27.42 6.83 -17.02
C VAL A 552 27.20 5.40 -16.52
N GLY A 553 25.99 4.86 -16.72
CA GLY A 553 25.64 3.48 -16.39
C GLY A 553 25.22 3.27 -14.94
N LYS A 554 25.10 4.34 -14.13
CA LYS A 554 24.51 4.23 -12.78
C LYS A 554 23.03 3.87 -12.90
N LYS A 555 22.62 2.84 -12.20
CA LYS A 555 21.27 2.28 -12.30
C LYS A 555 20.51 2.46 -10.99
N GLU A 556 19.20 2.60 -11.12
CA GLU A 556 18.27 2.54 -10.00
C GLU A 556 17.04 1.70 -10.40
N PHE A 557 16.54 0.89 -9.48
CA PHE A 557 15.24 0.26 -9.59
C PHE A 557 14.20 1.12 -8.88
N ILE A 558 13.04 1.29 -9.49
CA ILE A 558 11.96 2.13 -8.97
C ILE A 558 10.70 1.29 -8.92
N PHE A 559 10.15 1.07 -7.74
CA PHE A 559 8.86 0.42 -7.58
C PHE A 559 7.76 1.28 -8.21
N TYR A 560 7.20 0.83 -9.31
CA TYR A 560 6.18 1.58 -10.03
C TYR A 560 5.21 0.64 -10.73
N SER A 561 3.90 0.89 -10.56
CA SER A 561 2.86 0.16 -11.30
C SER A 561 1.86 1.15 -11.87
N SER A 562 1.55 1.03 -13.15
CA SER A 562 0.56 1.88 -13.80
C SER A 562 -0.15 1.15 -14.92
N ARG A 563 -1.43 1.54 -15.14
CA ARG A 563 -2.23 1.08 -16.27
C ARG A 563 -2.79 2.29 -17.00
N LEU A 564 -2.48 2.46 -18.27
CA LEU A 564 -3.05 3.53 -19.09
C LEU A 564 -4.44 3.18 -19.64
N SER A 565 -4.74 1.90 -19.71
CA SER A 565 -6.06 1.34 -20.05
C SER A 565 -6.22 0.03 -19.29
N ASP A 566 -7.05 -0.89 -19.75
CA ASP A 566 -7.08 -2.25 -19.22
C ASP A 566 -5.88 -3.11 -19.72
N GLN A 567 -4.99 -2.50 -20.51
CA GLN A 567 -3.71 -3.07 -20.96
C GLN A 567 -2.54 -2.30 -20.35
N ILE A 568 -1.46 -2.99 -20.05
CA ILE A 568 -0.20 -2.38 -19.62
C ILE A 568 0.41 -1.61 -20.81
N VAL A 569 1.13 -0.56 -20.47
CA VAL A 569 1.85 0.23 -21.47
C VAL A 569 3.09 -0.53 -21.87
N THR A 570 3.02 -1.28 -22.94
CA THR A 570 4.21 -1.78 -23.60
C THR A 570 4.85 -0.69 -24.47
N THR A 571 6.16 -0.62 -24.45
CA THR A 571 6.98 0.54 -24.85
C THR A 571 7.12 0.75 -26.38
N TYR A 572 6.34 0.11 -27.21
CA TYR A 572 6.58 0.02 -28.65
C TYR A 572 6.15 1.22 -29.52
N ASN A 573 5.69 2.35 -28.95
CA ASN A 573 5.20 3.48 -29.77
C ASN A 573 5.83 4.83 -29.41
N GLN A 574 6.08 5.70 -30.41
CA GLN A 574 6.62 7.07 -30.26
C GLN A 574 5.83 7.98 -29.30
N LYS A 575 4.57 7.66 -28.98
CA LYS A 575 3.79 8.31 -27.90
C LYS A 575 4.35 8.06 -26.52
N LEU A 576 5.23 7.09 -26.36
CA LEU A 576 5.76 6.60 -25.09
C LEU A 576 6.91 7.44 -24.53
N GLU A 577 7.64 8.21 -25.36
CA GLU A 577 8.65 9.14 -24.83
C GLU A 577 8.02 10.17 -23.89
N GLY A 578 6.85 10.67 -24.26
CA GLY A 578 6.08 11.57 -23.41
C GLY A 578 5.60 10.92 -22.11
N ILE A 579 5.23 9.64 -22.16
CA ILE A 579 4.77 8.87 -20.99
C ILE A 579 5.95 8.56 -20.08
N SER A 580 7.07 8.10 -20.63
CA SER A 580 8.30 7.84 -19.87
C SER A 580 8.80 9.11 -19.18
N SER A 581 8.82 10.24 -19.89
CA SER A 581 9.16 11.55 -19.31
C SER A 581 8.18 11.95 -18.19
N ALA A 582 6.88 11.72 -18.35
CA ALA A 582 5.87 12.01 -17.33
C ALA A 582 5.99 11.10 -16.10
N ILE A 583 6.33 9.84 -16.31
CA ILE A 583 6.59 8.87 -15.22
C ILE A 583 7.83 9.31 -14.44
N ASN A 584 8.93 9.58 -15.12
CA ASN A 584 10.17 10.03 -14.49
C ASN A 584 9.97 11.32 -13.69
N SER A 585 9.29 12.32 -14.27
CA SER A 585 8.93 13.55 -13.56
C SER A 585 8.07 13.29 -12.31
N THR A 586 7.17 12.33 -12.37
CA THR A 586 6.31 11.96 -11.25
C THR A 586 7.12 11.29 -10.13
N ILE A 587 8.06 10.42 -10.47
CA ILE A 587 8.95 9.74 -9.54
C ILE A 587 9.86 10.75 -8.83
N ASP A 588 10.48 11.65 -9.62
CA ASP A 588 11.43 12.65 -9.10
C ASP A 588 10.74 13.76 -8.29
N SER A 589 9.41 13.84 -8.35
CA SER A 589 8.59 14.79 -7.59
C SER A 589 7.93 14.17 -6.34
N ARG A 590 8.42 13.04 -5.84
CA ARG A 590 7.90 12.42 -4.63
C ARG A 590 8.67 12.85 -3.40
N LEU A 591 7.94 13.13 -2.34
CA LEU A 591 8.51 13.30 -1.01
C LEU A 591 9.01 11.94 -0.53
N MET A 592 10.29 11.86 -0.20
CA MET A 592 10.90 10.66 0.36
C MET A 592 10.71 10.65 1.88
N LEU A 593 10.71 9.45 2.48
CA LEU A 593 10.48 9.29 3.92
C LEU A 593 11.59 9.93 4.74
N GLU A 594 12.84 9.81 4.29
CA GLU A 594 13.99 10.48 4.90
C GLU A 594 13.81 12.00 4.95
N ASP A 595 13.40 12.60 3.83
CA ASP A 595 13.15 14.05 3.73
C ASP A 595 11.98 14.47 4.64
N LEU A 596 10.94 13.65 4.73
CA LEU A 596 9.81 13.90 5.63
C LEU A 596 10.25 13.88 7.09
N ILE A 597 11.01 12.84 7.50
CA ILE A 597 11.55 12.71 8.86
C ILE A 597 12.42 13.93 9.18
N ALA A 598 13.36 14.27 8.32
CA ALA A 598 14.25 15.44 8.50
C ALA A 598 13.44 16.75 8.56
N MET A 599 12.47 16.94 7.67
CA MET A 599 11.58 18.11 7.64
C MET A 599 10.79 18.26 8.96
N CYS A 600 10.41 17.15 9.59
CA CYS A 600 9.66 17.13 10.85
C CYS A 600 10.55 17.12 12.10
N GLY A 601 11.88 17.16 11.97
CA GLY A 601 12.81 17.18 13.09
C GLY A 601 13.09 15.82 13.72
N GLY A 602 12.83 14.73 13.00
CA GLY A 602 13.24 13.38 13.36
C GLY A 602 14.70 13.12 13.02
N LEU A 603 15.26 12.06 13.55
CA LEU A 603 16.65 11.64 13.38
C LEU A 603 16.68 10.24 12.75
N ILE A 604 17.65 10.01 11.87
CA ILE A 604 17.89 8.67 11.32
C ILE A 604 19.02 8.04 12.13
N THR A 605 18.86 6.79 12.50
CA THR A 605 19.87 5.98 13.18
C THR A 605 20.18 4.74 12.36
N GLU A 606 21.39 4.23 12.48
CA GLU A 606 21.79 2.92 11.96
C GLU A 606 21.70 1.83 13.03
N ASP A 607 21.51 2.23 14.29
CA ASP A 607 21.46 1.33 15.42
C ASP A 607 19.99 0.90 15.71
N PRO A 608 19.66 -0.39 15.55
CA PRO A 608 18.31 -0.89 15.84
C PRO A 608 17.88 -0.72 17.31
N GLU A 609 18.82 -0.72 18.25
CA GLU A 609 18.53 -0.59 19.68
C GLU A 609 18.18 0.86 20.07
N GLU A 610 18.69 1.83 19.32
CA GLU A 610 18.39 3.24 19.53
C GLU A 610 17.13 3.72 18.82
N ALA A 611 16.56 2.90 17.93
CA ALA A 611 15.44 3.30 17.09
C ALA A 611 14.10 3.30 17.87
N ASP A 612 13.44 4.45 17.92
CA ASP A 612 12.03 4.53 18.33
C ASP A 612 11.10 3.82 17.33
N TYR A 613 11.47 3.86 16.03
CA TYR A 613 10.74 3.23 14.92
C TYR A 613 11.70 2.46 14.02
N ASN A 614 11.47 1.17 13.90
CA ASN A 614 12.21 0.32 12.97
C ASN A 614 11.38 0.12 11.69
N LEU A 615 11.80 0.76 10.61
CA LEU A 615 11.18 0.76 9.30
C LEU A 615 12.13 0.21 8.23
N ASN A 616 12.99 -0.74 8.61
CA ASN A 616 13.83 -1.44 7.64
C ASN A 616 12.98 -2.34 6.74
N GLU A 617 13.56 -2.93 5.72
CA GLU A 617 12.90 -3.74 4.70
C GLU A 617 12.16 -4.96 5.25
N THR A 618 12.58 -5.50 6.41
CA THR A 618 11.96 -6.66 7.04
C THR A 618 10.77 -6.29 7.92
N ASN A 619 10.77 -5.09 8.49
CA ASN A 619 9.78 -4.62 9.45
C ASN A 619 8.78 -3.63 8.85
N LEU A 620 9.09 -3.10 7.66
CA LEU A 620 8.19 -2.19 6.99
C LEU A 620 6.95 -2.93 6.50
N THR A 621 5.81 -2.53 7.02
CA THR A 621 4.51 -2.99 6.59
C THR A 621 3.62 -1.79 6.23
N LYS A 622 2.51 -2.05 5.57
CA LYS A 622 1.48 -0.99 5.35
C LYS A 622 1.00 -0.41 6.67
N ASP A 623 0.94 -1.23 7.73
CA ASP A 623 0.50 -0.82 9.05
C ASP A 623 1.53 0.09 9.73
N SER A 624 2.84 -0.11 9.47
CA SER A 624 3.89 0.79 9.95
C SER A 624 3.72 2.22 9.41
N PHE A 625 3.37 2.34 8.13
CA PHE A 625 3.02 3.65 7.55
C PHE A 625 1.73 4.23 8.12
N ASN A 626 0.70 3.40 8.34
CA ASN A 626 -0.55 3.85 8.94
C ASN A 626 -0.36 4.36 10.38
N PHE A 627 0.59 3.80 11.11
CA PHE A 627 0.93 4.26 12.46
C PHE A 627 1.62 5.63 12.44
N LEU A 628 2.52 5.87 11.48
CA LEU A 628 3.19 7.16 11.32
C LEU A 628 2.21 8.27 10.91
N PHE A 629 1.27 7.97 10.06
CA PHE A 629 0.34 8.93 9.43
C PHE A 629 -1.06 8.84 10.00
#